data_d5d7bdb4cf9d08c541fe82945a9537c6
#
_entry.id   d5d7bdb4cf9d08c541fe82945a9537c6
#
_cell.length_a   1.000
_cell.length_b   1.000
_cell.length_c   1.000
_cell.angle_alpha   90.00
_cell.angle_beta   90.00
_cell.angle_gamma   90.00
#
_symmetry.space_group_name_H-M   'P 1'
#
loop_
_entity.id
_entity.type
_entity.pdbx_description
1 polymer ?
#
loop_
_entity_poly.entity_id
_entity_poly.type
_entity_poly.pdbx_seq_one_letter_code
_entity_poly.pdbx_strand_id
1 'polypeptide(L)'
;MLKKRYKQVALIFWFLINYLFISMQTFANDEIINSDFTFFVERVENLQNTNITGALALLDSYQTNINALTVENQVKYFQVMAEIYIETSQYKLAHNAASQGLKIAQHLTSPTILISELSYLRGFSLESLGDASGAVENYLNGLEVAESLDAKKFIADGFINLGAVYYLTEQFEKSLTMLNNALVIANTLDNEELKGSVNSELGILYSYMFNSQKSVKFYQASYEHYKKAGMELYALNSLQNIAINHMEENRYEQAIPLFEEVIESASKLSNDELIGGVYTRLSMSHAMKKTPDLDVAYQYITLAEKHLKGVQQHNALLYFNVNKAYVLEAMERYDEALESLDISENLLARNSQTKNTYSHYNLMYLQSEIYYKTEKYQQAYEKQSQYLTRLFNDQSNVNMEKVEELRLRYESKQADLKNKILEQERSVQIMQLSDVTYHEKNLQLLIFFVALVVLSLAWFLLKMVQSQKHLVRISQIDDLTGVANRRRLMELGEQMLIQAKKEQSFFSLLMLDVDNFKAINDNFGHNTGDKILKDIAELANSIMRENDSFGRFGGEEFIILLPDTSSQSAYEIAERLRLSIYNQVWSCKDLAGVTVSIGISSNQRESDKSFAQLIKDADINMYQAKKLGKNRVYF
;
A
#
# COMPACT_ATOMS: atom_id res chain seq x y z
N MET A 1 8.45 -64.98 58.41
CA MET A 1 8.12 -63.60 57.93
C MET A 1 9.18 -62.93 57.11
N LEU A 2 10.47 -63.08 57.39
CA LEU A 2 11.55 -62.38 56.70
C LEU A 2 11.69 -62.73 55.19
N LYS A 3 11.52 -64.00 54.78
CA LYS A 3 11.59 -64.41 53.35
C LYS A 3 10.50 -63.80 52.46
N LYS A 4 9.34 -63.40 53.00
CA LYS A 4 8.26 -62.81 52.24
C LYS A 4 8.52 -61.29 51.98
N ARG A 5 9.18 -60.62 52.93
CA ARG A 5 9.60 -59.18 52.80
C ARG A 5 10.73 -59.04 51.79
N TYR A 6 11.72 -59.96 51.77
CA TYR A 6 12.78 -59.92 50.77
C TYR A 6 12.29 -60.12 49.33
N LYS A 7 11.28 -60.97 49.09
CA LYS A 7 10.68 -61.11 47.78
C LYS A 7 9.90 -59.89 47.32
N GLN A 8 9.24 -59.15 48.23
CA GLN A 8 8.54 -57.91 47.89
C GLN A 8 9.52 -56.76 47.60
N VAL A 9 10.58 -56.64 48.37
CA VAL A 9 11.62 -55.61 48.14
C VAL A 9 12.38 -55.90 46.80
N ALA A 10 12.67 -57.14 46.51
CA ALA A 10 13.31 -57.54 45.24
C ALA A 10 12.38 -57.29 44.04
N LEU A 11 11.06 -57.48 44.21
CA LEU A 11 10.08 -57.22 43.13
C LEU A 11 9.93 -55.69 42.87
N ILE A 12 9.91 -54.87 43.95
CA ILE A 12 9.86 -53.41 43.80
C ILE A 12 11.15 -52.88 43.19
N PHE A 13 12.33 -53.43 43.57
CA PHE A 13 13.61 -53.05 42.98
C PHE A 13 13.72 -53.47 41.50
N TRP A 14 13.17 -54.64 41.12
CA TRP A 14 13.09 -55.08 39.73
C TRP A 14 12.13 -54.21 38.92
N PHE A 15 10.97 -53.78 39.45
CA PHE A 15 10.09 -52.84 38.81
C PHE A 15 10.73 -51.45 38.66
N LEU A 16 11.44 -50.93 39.65
CA LEU A 16 12.17 -49.69 39.60
C LEU A 16 13.31 -49.70 38.57
N ILE A 17 14.07 -50.79 38.49
CA ILE A 17 15.16 -50.96 37.51
C ILE A 17 14.58 -51.05 36.10
N ASN A 18 13.49 -51.82 35.89
CA ASN A 18 12.85 -51.88 34.58
C ASN A 18 12.20 -50.53 34.19
N TYR A 19 11.62 -49.81 35.14
CA TYR A 19 11.08 -48.44 34.89
C TYR A 19 12.20 -47.47 34.52
N LEU A 20 13.32 -47.51 35.23
CA LEU A 20 14.55 -46.74 34.90
C LEU A 20 15.12 -47.15 33.54
N PHE A 21 15.15 -48.44 33.21
CA PHE A 21 15.67 -48.91 31.92
C PHE A 21 14.74 -48.56 30.76
N ILE A 22 13.41 -48.61 30.94
CA ILE A 22 12.44 -48.15 29.97
C ILE A 22 12.52 -46.62 29.82
N SER A 23 12.65 -45.87 30.90
CA SER A 23 12.80 -44.42 30.83
C SER A 23 14.13 -44.00 30.19
N MET A 24 15.23 -44.72 30.40
CA MET A 24 16.52 -44.48 29.74
C MET A 24 16.46 -44.86 28.23
N GLN A 25 15.76 -45.93 27.88
CA GLN A 25 15.57 -46.28 26.47
C GLN A 25 14.66 -45.28 25.72
N THR A 26 13.61 -44.79 26.37
CA THR A 26 12.79 -43.72 25.79
C THR A 26 13.59 -42.43 25.65
N PHE A 27 14.37 -42.02 26.66
CA PHE A 27 15.25 -40.85 26.55
C PHE A 27 16.30 -40.98 25.46
N ALA A 28 16.96 -42.14 25.34
CA ALA A 28 17.96 -42.37 24.28
C ALA A 28 17.32 -42.42 22.87
N ASN A 29 16.11 -42.97 22.73
CA ASN A 29 15.38 -42.95 21.46
C ASN A 29 14.90 -41.54 21.10
N ASP A 30 14.41 -40.77 22.05
CA ASP A 30 13.99 -39.39 21.84
C ASP A 30 15.17 -38.48 21.45
N GLU A 31 16.35 -38.70 22.01
CA GLU A 31 17.56 -37.94 21.69
C GLU A 31 18.09 -38.30 20.27
N ILE A 32 18.02 -39.56 19.85
CA ILE A 32 18.37 -40.01 18.50
C ILE A 32 17.35 -39.49 17.47
N ILE A 33 16.06 -39.56 17.74
CA ILE A 33 15.02 -39.06 16.86
C ILE A 33 15.12 -37.54 16.68
N ASN A 34 15.42 -36.81 17.76
CA ASN A 34 15.57 -35.36 17.70
C ASN A 34 16.86 -34.92 16.96
N SER A 35 17.98 -35.65 17.10
CA SER A 35 19.19 -35.39 16.32
C SER A 35 19.00 -35.66 14.83
N ASP A 36 18.26 -36.71 14.50
CA ASP A 36 17.86 -37.05 13.13
C ASP A 36 16.95 -35.96 12.52
N PHE A 37 16.04 -35.40 13.32
CA PHE A 37 15.15 -34.33 12.88
C PHE A 37 15.89 -33.00 12.63
N THR A 38 16.89 -32.65 13.47
CA THR A 38 17.70 -31.46 13.24
C THR A 38 18.45 -31.54 11.91
N PHE A 39 19.08 -32.70 11.63
CA PHE A 39 19.74 -32.94 10.36
C PHE A 39 18.76 -32.95 9.17
N PHE A 40 17.56 -33.46 9.39
CA PHE A 40 16.50 -33.42 8.39
C PHE A 40 16.11 -31.97 8.05
N VAL A 41 15.90 -31.11 9.05
CA VAL A 41 15.57 -29.68 8.84
C VAL A 41 16.68 -28.98 8.07
N GLU A 42 17.95 -29.12 8.49
CA GLU A 42 19.10 -28.54 7.76
C GLU A 42 19.12 -28.97 6.28
N ARG A 43 18.80 -30.23 6.02
CA ARG A 43 18.76 -30.74 4.65
C ARG A 43 17.59 -30.14 3.85
N VAL A 44 16.44 -29.93 4.47
CA VAL A 44 15.30 -29.27 3.85
C VAL A 44 15.63 -27.81 3.55
N GLU A 45 16.20 -27.06 4.50
CA GLU A 45 16.61 -25.67 4.35
C GLU A 45 17.69 -25.49 3.24
N ASN A 46 18.65 -26.43 3.13
CA ASN A 46 19.61 -26.44 2.04
C ASN A 46 18.96 -26.71 0.66
N LEU A 47 17.97 -27.60 0.60
CA LEU A 47 17.22 -27.85 -0.62
C LEU A 47 16.27 -26.70 -0.99
N GLN A 48 15.71 -26.00 -0.02
CA GLN A 48 14.86 -24.83 -0.23
C GLN A 48 15.54 -23.80 -1.12
N ASN A 49 16.84 -23.55 -0.89
CA ASN A 49 17.64 -22.60 -1.65
C ASN A 49 18.09 -23.10 -3.04
N THR A 50 18.09 -24.42 -3.28
CA THR A 50 18.69 -25.04 -4.49
C THR A 50 17.68 -25.82 -5.33
N ASN A 51 16.70 -26.45 -4.70
CA ASN A 51 15.69 -27.31 -5.32
C ASN A 51 14.42 -27.38 -4.45
N ILE A 52 13.60 -26.35 -4.53
CA ILE A 52 12.40 -26.23 -3.69
C ILE A 52 11.41 -27.40 -3.85
N THR A 53 11.31 -27.97 -5.06
CA THR A 53 10.49 -29.16 -5.32
C THR A 53 11.04 -30.40 -4.58
N GLY A 54 12.36 -30.53 -4.51
CA GLY A 54 13.04 -31.55 -3.72
C GLY A 54 12.83 -31.35 -2.21
N ALA A 55 12.82 -30.10 -1.73
CA ALA A 55 12.50 -29.79 -0.34
C ALA A 55 11.08 -30.21 0.03
N LEU A 56 10.08 -29.92 -0.81
CA LEU A 56 8.69 -30.36 -0.61
C LEU A 56 8.58 -31.88 -0.58
N ALA A 57 9.19 -32.58 -1.54
CA ALA A 57 9.15 -34.03 -1.58
C ALA A 57 9.81 -34.68 -0.34
N LEU A 58 10.88 -34.03 0.18
CA LEU A 58 11.54 -34.47 1.41
C LEU A 58 10.65 -34.28 2.64
N LEU A 59 9.97 -33.13 2.76
CA LEU A 59 8.98 -32.87 3.81
C LEU A 59 7.84 -33.87 3.79
N ASP A 60 7.25 -34.12 2.62
CA ASP A 60 6.16 -35.08 2.47
C ASP A 60 6.58 -36.50 2.89
N SER A 61 7.82 -36.89 2.58
CA SER A 61 8.36 -38.22 2.97
C SER A 61 8.49 -38.39 4.48
N TYR A 62 8.62 -37.28 5.24
CA TYR A 62 8.77 -37.30 6.70
C TYR A 62 7.43 -37.27 7.46
N GLN A 63 6.32 -37.04 6.77
CA GLN A 63 4.98 -36.87 7.34
C GLN A 63 4.55 -38.03 8.27
N THR A 64 4.93 -39.27 7.95
CA THR A 64 4.61 -40.44 8.78
C THR A 64 5.32 -40.46 10.13
N ASN A 65 6.43 -39.70 10.27
CA ASN A 65 7.29 -39.70 11.45
C ASN A 65 6.97 -38.55 12.42
N ILE A 66 6.10 -37.61 12.05
CA ILE A 66 5.81 -36.40 12.83
C ILE A 66 5.33 -36.74 14.25
N ASN A 67 4.47 -37.73 14.39
CA ASN A 67 3.90 -38.10 15.70
C ASN A 67 4.94 -38.67 16.68
N ALA A 68 6.12 -39.04 16.21
CA ALA A 68 7.23 -39.51 17.05
C ALA A 68 8.13 -38.36 17.56
N LEU A 69 7.96 -37.15 16.99
CA LEU A 69 8.73 -35.97 17.37
C LEU A 69 8.23 -35.36 18.68
N THR A 70 9.10 -34.62 19.38
CA THR A 70 8.68 -33.72 20.46
C THR A 70 7.71 -32.68 19.94
N VAL A 71 6.89 -32.11 20.82
CA VAL A 71 5.92 -31.05 20.46
C VAL A 71 6.62 -29.88 19.75
N GLU A 72 7.77 -29.47 20.25
CA GLU A 72 8.56 -28.38 19.67
C GLU A 72 9.01 -28.71 18.24
N ASN A 73 9.51 -29.92 17.99
CA ASN A 73 9.94 -30.37 16.68
C ASN A 73 8.77 -30.54 15.71
N GLN A 74 7.59 -30.96 16.19
CA GLN A 74 6.37 -30.95 15.37
C GLN A 74 6.00 -29.53 14.94
N VAL A 75 6.10 -28.56 15.85
CA VAL A 75 5.83 -27.15 15.56
C VAL A 75 6.83 -26.61 14.52
N LYS A 76 8.15 -26.93 14.69
CA LYS A 76 9.20 -26.56 13.72
C LYS A 76 8.96 -27.19 12.34
N TYR A 77 8.53 -28.43 12.29
CA TYR A 77 8.17 -29.09 11.02
C TYR A 77 7.11 -28.31 10.24
N PHE A 78 6.02 -27.93 10.91
CA PHE A 78 4.94 -27.18 10.28
C PHE A 78 5.35 -25.74 9.95
N GLN A 79 6.27 -25.14 10.70
CA GLN A 79 6.83 -23.83 10.38
C GLN A 79 7.61 -23.88 9.06
N VAL A 80 8.55 -24.83 8.91
CA VAL A 80 9.33 -25.02 7.67
C VAL A 80 8.42 -25.37 6.48
N MET A 81 7.42 -26.23 6.70
CA MET A 81 6.44 -26.57 5.67
C MET A 81 5.65 -25.34 5.20
N ALA A 82 5.23 -24.47 6.13
CA ALA A 82 4.50 -23.25 5.79
C ALA A 82 5.36 -22.27 5.00
N GLU A 83 6.65 -22.12 5.37
CA GLU A 83 7.61 -21.28 4.64
C GLU A 83 7.75 -21.73 3.18
N ILE A 84 8.00 -23.01 2.96
CA ILE A 84 8.17 -23.55 1.60
C ILE A 84 6.89 -23.41 0.77
N TYR A 85 5.71 -23.60 1.37
CA TYR A 85 4.45 -23.34 0.68
C TYR A 85 4.26 -21.86 0.32
N ILE A 86 4.76 -20.92 1.14
CA ILE A 86 4.76 -19.49 0.81
C ILE A 86 5.67 -19.24 -0.39
N GLU A 87 6.90 -19.74 -0.37
CA GLU A 87 7.85 -19.57 -1.46
C GLU A 87 7.37 -20.16 -2.80
N THR A 88 6.60 -21.22 -2.71
CA THR A 88 5.96 -21.83 -3.90
C THR A 88 4.58 -21.21 -4.23
N SER A 89 4.22 -20.09 -3.58
CA SER A 89 2.93 -19.39 -3.78
C SER A 89 1.69 -20.26 -3.50
N GLN A 90 1.84 -21.32 -2.70
CA GLN A 90 0.75 -22.23 -2.32
C GLN A 90 0.09 -21.76 -1.00
N TYR A 91 -0.40 -20.53 -0.96
CA TYR A 91 -0.83 -19.83 0.26
C TYR A 91 -1.90 -20.57 1.06
N LYS A 92 -2.81 -21.28 0.41
CA LYS A 92 -3.83 -22.08 1.10
C LYS A 92 -3.21 -23.25 1.88
N LEU A 93 -2.19 -23.90 1.33
CA LEU A 93 -1.46 -24.97 1.99
C LEU A 93 -0.58 -24.41 3.11
N ALA A 94 0.06 -23.26 2.89
CA ALA A 94 0.83 -22.54 3.91
C ALA A 94 -0.05 -22.18 5.12
N HIS A 95 -1.24 -21.61 4.88
CA HIS A 95 -2.22 -21.31 5.93
C HIS A 95 -2.59 -22.56 6.73
N ASN A 96 -2.85 -23.70 6.05
CA ASN A 96 -3.20 -24.95 6.73
C ASN A 96 -2.03 -25.49 7.57
N ALA A 97 -0.81 -25.50 7.03
CA ALA A 97 0.38 -25.92 7.74
C ALA A 97 0.63 -25.05 8.99
N ALA A 98 0.64 -23.74 8.83
CA ALA A 98 0.79 -22.82 9.96
C ALA A 98 -0.30 -22.98 11.03
N SER A 99 -1.55 -23.21 10.62
CA SER A 99 -2.67 -23.44 11.53
C SER A 99 -2.51 -24.77 12.30
N GLN A 100 -2.00 -25.81 11.66
CA GLN A 100 -1.68 -27.09 12.32
C GLN A 100 -0.54 -26.89 13.32
N GLY A 101 0.54 -26.22 12.95
CA GLY A 101 1.65 -25.90 13.84
C GLY A 101 1.18 -25.13 15.08
N LEU A 102 0.37 -24.09 14.90
CA LEU A 102 -0.19 -23.29 16.01
C LEU A 102 -1.11 -24.11 16.92
N LYS A 103 -1.88 -25.05 16.38
CA LYS A 103 -2.70 -25.97 17.17
C LYS A 103 -1.85 -26.89 18.03
N ILE A 104 -0.75 -27.41 17.50
CA ILE A 104 0.19 -28.28 18.23
C ILE A 104 0.93 -27.45 19.30
N ALA A 105 1.29 -26.19 18.97
CA ALA A 105 1.98 -25.29 19.88
C ALA A 105 1.20 -25.00 21.18
N GLN A 106 -0.12 -25.22 21.22
CA GLN A 106 -0.92 -25.13 22.44
C GLN A 106 -0.50 -26.16 23.52
N HIS A 107 0.23 -27.21 23.12
CA HIS A 107 0.75 -28.22 24.05
C HIS A 107 2.19 -27.95 24.51
N LEU A 108 2.79 -26.83 24.09
CA LEU A 108 4.08 -26.38 24.61
C LEU A 108 3.95 -25.94 26.07
N THR A 109 4.95 -26.22 26.87
CA THR A 109 4.98 -25.85 28.30
C THR A 109 5.18 -24.35 28.53
N SER A 110 5.76 -23.66 27.56
CA SER A 110 5.96 -22.21 27.54
C SER A 110 5.89 -21.69 26.10
N PRO A 111 5.52 -20.43 25.88
CA PRO A 111 5.59 -19.82 24.55
C PRO A 111 7.02 -19.85 24.01
N THR A 112 7.15 -20.13 22.71
CA THR A 112 8.43 -20.08 21.98
C THR A 112 8.28 -19.16 20.77
N ILE A 113 9.41 -18.75 20.21
CA ILE A 113 9.43 -17.86 19.04
C ILE A 113 8.76 -18.49 17.82
N LEU A 114 8.73 -19.81 17.73
CA LEU A 114 8.05 -20.54 16.66
C LEU A 114 6.55 -20.18 16.55
N ILE A 115 5.92 -19.79 17.67
CA ILE A 115 4.51 -19.34 17.67
C ILE A 115 4.38 -18.00 16.95
N SER A 116 5.32 -17.06 17.17
CA SER A 116 5.36 -15.79 16.43
C SER A 116 5.57 -16.03 14.94
N GLU A 117 6.57 -16.85 14.57
CA GLU A 117 6.86 -17.20 13.18
C GLU A 117 5.66 -17.82 12.48
N LEU A 118 5.04 -18.84 13.07
CA LEU A 118 3.85 -19.47 12.51
C LEU A 118 2.67 -18.50 12.40
N SER A 119 2.52 -17.59 13.36
CA SER A 119 1.47 -16.57 13.29
C SER A 119 1.72 -15.60 12.15
N TYR A 120 2.98 -15.19 11.93
CA TYR A 120 3.36 -14.35 10.79
C TYR A 120 3.17 -15.06 9.45
N LEU A 121 3.59 -16.33 9.33
CA LEU A 121 3.38 -17.13 8.12
C LEU A 121 1.89 -17.33 7.81
N ARG A 122 1.08 -17.58 8.85
CA ARG A 122 -0.39 -17.66 8.69
C ARG A 122 -0.99 -16.33 8.29
N GLY A 123 -0.53 -15.23 8.89
CA GLY A 123 -0.91 -13.87 8.54
C GLY A 123 -0.59 -13.56 7.08
N PHE A 124 0.63 -13.81 6.64
CA PHE A 124 1.06 -13.62 5.25
C PHE A 124 0.26 -14.46 4.25
N SER A 125 -0.04 -15.71 4.64
CA SER A 125 -0.89 -16.57 3.82
C SER A 125 -2.30 -16.01 3.64
N LEU A 126 -2.90 -15.46 4.70
CA LEU A 126 -4.22 -14.82 4.66
C LEU A 126 -4.19 -13.51 3.86
N GLU A 127 -3.17 -12.70 4.03
CA GLU A 127 -2.94 -11.49 3.25
C GLU A 127 -2.87 -11.82 1.76
N SER A 128 -2.06 -12.81 1.39
CA SER A 128 -1.92 -13.28 0.01
C SER A 128 -3.21 -13.88 -0.56
N LEU A 129 -4.09 -14.39 0.30
CA LEU A 129 -5.44 -14.86 -0.05
C LEU A 129 -6.49 -13.75 -0.05
N GLY A 130 -6.11 -12.49 0.28
CA GLY A 130 -6.99 -11.32 0.27
C GLY A 130 -7.78 -11.11 1.57
N ASP A 131 -7.50 -11.87 2.62
CA ASP A 131 -8.07 -11.66 3.96
C ASP A 131 -7.15 -10.78 4.82
N ALA A 132 -7.20 -9.49 4.58
CA ALA A 132 -6.40 -8.51 5.31
C ALA A 132 -6.77 -8.45 6.81
N SER A 133 -8.03 -8.68 7.16
CA SER A 133 -8.47 -8.67 8.56
C SER A 133 -7.89 -9.85 9.34
N GLY A 134 -7.96 -11.04 8.76
CA GLY A 134 -7.34 -12.23 9.32
C GLY A 134 -5.82 -12.12 9.39
N ALA A 135 -5.18 -11.48 8.41
CA ALA A 135 -3.75 -11.21 8.42
C ALA A 135 -3.35 -10.33 9.61
N VAL A 136 -4.03 -9.18 9.80
CA VAL A 136 -3.78 -8.27 10.94
C VAL A 136 -3.92 -8.99 12.27
N GLU A 137 -4.98 -9.78 12.47
CA GLU A 137 -5.18 -10.55 13.71
C GLU A 137 -3.98 -11.47 13.99
N ASN A 138 -3.52 -12.20 12.98
CA ASN A 138 -2.40 -13.13 13.12
C ASN A 138 -1.06 -12.40 13.36
N TYR A 139 -0.83 -11.29 12.70
CA TYR A 139 0.36 -10.48 12.92
C TYR A 139 0.39 -9.88 14.33
N LEU A 140 -0.74 -9.43 14.87
CA LEU A 140 -0.85 -8.98 16.25
C LEU A 140 -0.62 -10.09 17.25
N ASN A 141 -1.17 -11.29 17.02
CA ASN A 141 -0.95 -12.45 17.89
C ASN A 141 0.54 -12.85 17.91
N GLY A 142 1.21 -12.87 16.75
CA GLY A 142 2.64 -13.14 16.67
C GLY A 142 3.49 -12.07 17.36
N LEU A 143 3.11 -10.80 17.21
CA LEU A 143 3.77 -9.66 17.86
C LEU A 143 3.64 -9.74 19.39
N GLU A 144 2.47 -10.06 19.94
CA GLU A 144 2.26 -10.22 21.37
C GLU A 144 3.18 -11.31 21.97
N VAL A 145 3.32 -12.44 21.26
CA VAL A 145 4.26 -13.49 21.69
C VAL A 145 5.71 -13.02 21.61
N ALA A 146 6.12 -12.35 20.53
CA ALA A 146 7.47 -11.81 20.39
C ALA A 146 7.79 -10.78 21.48
N GLU A 147 6.83 -9.91 21.84
CA GLU A 147 6.96 -8.95 22.94
C GLU A 147 7.09 -9.64 24.28
N SER A 148 6.29 -10.69 24.56
CA SER A 148 6.36 -11.46 25.79
C SER A 148 7.72 -12.14 26.01
N LEU A 149 8.43 -12.42 24.91
CA LEU A 149 9.76 -13.05 24.91
C LEU A 149 10.90 -12.03 24.78
N ASP A 150 10.62 -10.73 24.72
CA ASP A 150 11.59 -9.65 24.40
C ASP A 150 12.44 -9.95 23.14
N ALA A 151 11.83 -10.64 22.15
CA ALA A 151 12.48 -11.09 20.94
C ALA A 151 12.52 -9.96 19.89
N LYS A 152 13.40 -8.98 20.06
CA LYS A 152 13.41 -7.70 19.33
C LYS A 152 13.39 -7.84 17.80
N LYS A 153 14.11 -8.83 17.22
CA LYS A 153 14.06 -9.08 15.78
C LYS A 153 12.62 -9.39 15.34
N PHE A 154 11.96 -10.33 16.03
CA PHE A 154 10.60 -10.75 15.68
C PHE A 154 9.53 -9.70 15.99
N ILE A 155 9.77 -8.83 17.00
CA ILE A 155 8.95 -7.65 17.22
C ILE A 155 9.03 -6.72 16.00
N ALA A 156 10.22 -6.50 15.45
CA ALA A 156 10.39 -5.70 14.24
C ALA A 156 9.74 -6.36 13.02
N ASP A 157 9.89 -7.68 12.84
CA ASP A 157 9.22 -8.43 11.77
C ASP A 157 7.68 -8.30 11.87
N GLY A 158 7.12 -8.36 13.09
CA GLY A 158 5.70 -8.12 13.33
C GLY A 158 5.25 -6.71 12.92
N PHE A 159 6.05 -5.69 13.25
CA PHE A 159 5.78 -4.33 12.80
C PHE A 159 5.92 -4.16 11.28
N ILE A 160 6.87 -4.84 10.64
CA ILE A 160 7.02 -4.86 9.18
C ILE A 160 5.76 -5.43 8.53
N ASN A 161 5.33 -6.61 8.97
CA ASN A 161 4.14 -7.29 8.45
C ASN A 161 2.86 -6.47 8.65
N LEU A 162 2.68 -5.87 9.82
CA LEU A 162 1.56 -4.94 10.07
C LEU A 162 1.65 -3.70 9.19
N GLY A 163 2.86 -3.18 8.99
CA GLY A 163 3.10 -2.06 8.09
C GLY A 163 2.69 -2.39 6.66
N ALA A 164 3.03 -3.59 6.18
CA ALA A 164 2.69 -4.06 4.84
C ALA A 164 1.18 -4.17 4.66
N VAL A 165 0.47 -4.89 5.51
CA VAL A 165 -0.98 -5.04 5.37
C VAL A 165 -1.72 -3.72 5.52
N TYR A 166 -1.20 -2.76 6.30
CA TYR A 166 -1.82 -1.46 6.44
C TYR A 166 -1.68 -0.59 5.19
N TYR A 167 -0.54 -0.60 4.46
CA TYR A 167 -0.51 0.16 3.19
C TYR A 167 -1.34 -0.52 2.10
N LEU A 168 -1.41 -1.85 2.06
CA LEU A 168 -2.29 -2.59 1.14
C LEU A 168 -3.78 -2.30 1.36
N THR A 169 -4.14 -1.91 2.59
CA THR A 169 -5.51 -1.50 2.96
C THR A 169 -5.67 0.02 3.07
N GLU A 170 -4.75 0.78 2.48
CA GLU A 170 -4.75 2.26 2.44
C GLU A 170 -4.73 2.96 3.81
N GLN A 171 -4.35 2.24 4.87
CA GLN A 171 -4.21 2.79 6.22
C GLN A 171 -2.78 3.35 6.43
N PHE A 172 -2.38 4.30 5.59
CA PHE A 172 -1.00 4.79 5.47
C PHE A 172 -0.40 5.33 6.78
N GLU A 173 -1.20 5.98 7.63
CA GLU A 173 -0.72 6.48 8.94
C GLU A 173 -0.31 5.34 9.88
N LYS A 174 -1.12 4.28 9.91
CA LYS A 174 -0.79 3.09 10.71
C LYS A 174 0.45 2.39 10.15
N SER A 175 0.51 2.22 8.82
CA SER A 175 1.66 1.63 8.15
C SER A 175 2.94 2.38 8.50
N LEU A 176 2.96 3.70 8.35
CA LEU A 176 4.09 4.54 8.72
C LEU A 176 4.49 4.38 10.19
N THR A 177 3.51 4.29 11.09
CA THR A 177 3.79 4.11 12.53
C THR A 177 4.47 2.76 12.78
N MET A 178 3.96 1.69 12.19
CA MET A 178 4.53 0.34 12.35
C MET A 178 5.94 0.27 11.76
N LEU A 179 6.12 0.72 10.53
CA LEU A 179 7.44 0.66 9.86
C LEU A 179 8.49 1.53 10.55
N ASN A 180 8.10 2.67 11.12
CA ASN A 180 9.05 3.46 11.91
C ASN A 180 9.43 2.78 13.25
N ASN A 181 8.49 2.10 13.90
CA ASN A 181 8.80 1.30 15.09
C ASN A 181 9.80 0.19 14.74
N ALA A 182 9.59 -0.50 13.61
CA ALA A 182 10.52 -1.49 13.10
C ALA A 182 11.91 -0.89 12.82
N LEU A 183 11.97 0.30 12.20
CA LEU A 183 13.23 0.99 11.88
C LEU A 183 14.03 1.36 13.14
N VAL A 184 13.35 1.81 14.19
CA VAL A 184 13.99 2.10 15.48
C VAL A 184 14.64 0.84 16.04
N ILE A 185 13.94 -0.30 16.02
CA ILE A 185 14.47 -1.58 16.50
C ILE A 185 15.64 -2.04 15.61
N ALA A 186 15.50 -1.97 14.29
CA ALA A 186 16.54 -2.36 13.34
C ALA A 186 17.87 -1.57 13.56
N ASN A 187 17.75 -0.27 13.82
CA ASN A 187 18.88 0.57 14.15
C ASN A 187 19.51 0.20 15.51
N THR A 188 18.69 -0.14 16.50
CA THR A 188 19.16 -0.54 17.84
C THR A 188 19.91 -1.88 17.80
N LEU A 189 19.44 -2.82 16.99
CA LEU A 189 20.07 -4.14 16.85
C LEU A 189 21.30 -4.12 15.94
N ASP A 190 21.54 -3.02 15.22
CA ASP A 190 22.56 -2.91 14.17
C ASP A 190 22.51 -4.06 13.14
N ASN A 191 21.31 -4.50 12.81
CA ASN A 191 21.07 -5.62 11.90
C ASN A 191 20.82 -5.10 10.47
N GLU A 192 21.77 -5.33 9.58
CA GLU A 192 21.76 -4.83 8.20
C GLU A 192 20.62 -5.45 7.37
N GLU A 193 20.32 -6.73 7.54
CA GLU A 193 19.18 -7.41 6.90
C GLU A 193 17.86 -6.72 7.27
N LEU A 194 17.62 -6.52 8.56
CA LEU A 194 16.41 -5.91 9.08
C LEU A 194 16.29 -4.44 8.63
N LYS A 195 17.40 -3.70 8.63
CA LYS A 195 17.44 -2.34 8.07
C LYS A 195 17.05 -2.35 6.59
N GLY A 196 17.59 -3.30 5.82
CA GLY A 196 17.23 -3.51 4.41
C GLY A 196 15.75 -3.76 4.23
N SER A 197 15.16 -4.66 5.00
CA SER A 197 13.75 -5.03 4.95
C SER A 197 12.83 -3.85 5.26
N VAL A 198 13.06 -3.16 6.39
CA VAL A 198 12.24 -2.00 6.77
C VAL A 198 12.32 -0.88 5.74
N ASN A 199 13.52 -0.61 5.19
CA ASN A 199 13.67 0.42 4.16
C ASN A 199 12.99 0.02 2.86
N SER A 200 12.97 -1.27 2.48
CA SER A 200 12.22 -1.78 1.35
C SER A 200 10.72 -1.49 1.52
N GLU A 201 10.15 -1.85 2.67
CA GLU A 201 8.74 -1.62 2.96
C GLU A 201 8.36 -0.13 3.03
N LEU A 202 9.23 0.71 3.58
CA LEU A 202 9.07 2.17 3.52
C LEU A 202 9.11 2.68 2.07
N GLY A 203 9.96 2.11 1.23
CA GLY A 203 10.00 2.39 -0.20
C GLY A 203 8.67 2.07 -0.89
N ILE A 204 8.10 0.89 -0.60
CA ILE A 204 6.80 0.46 -1.11
C ILE A 204 5.70 1.41 -0.61
N LEU A 205 5.64 1.68 0.68
CA LEU A 205 4.65 2.57 1.27
C LEU A 205 4.66 3.95 0.60
N TYR A 206 5.85 4.56 0.41
CA TYR A 206 5.93 5.85 -0.25
C TYR A 206 5.59 5.81 -1.75
N SER A 207 5.77 4.65 -2.40
CA SER A 207 5.25 4.42 -3.75
C SER A 207 3.71 4.43 -3.76
N TYR A 208 3.06 3.73 -2.83
CA TYR A 208 1.60 3.78 -2.65
C TYR A 208 1.07 5.19 -2.32
N MET A 209 1.89 6.00 -1.65
CA MET A 209 1.59 7.41 -1.36
C MET A 209 1.94 8.35 -2.53
N PHE A 210 2.30 7.84 -3.70
CA PHE A 210 2.72 8.61 -4.88
C PHE A 210 3.88 9.59 -4.62
N ASN A 211 4.75 9.25 -3.65
CA ASN A 211 5.94 10.03 -3.33
C ASN A 211 7.20 9.33 -3.83
N SER A 212 7.41 9.38 -5.14
CA SER A 212 8.52 8.72 -5.81
C SER A 212 9.89 9.15 -5.25
N GLN A 213 10.07 10.42 -4.91
CA GLN A 213 11.35 10.90 -4.36
C GLN A 213 11.73 10.20 -3.04
N LYS A 214 10.78 10.04 -2.14
CA LYS A 214 11.01 9.31 -0.87
C LYS A 214 11.10 7.81 -1.12
N SER A 215 10.26 7.27 -1.98
CA SER A 215 10.30 5.86 -2.37
C SER A 215 11.69 5.47 -2.87
N VAL A 216 12.25 6.19 -3.84
CA VAL A 216 13.61 5.97 -4.35
C VAL A 216 14.66 6.08 -3.25
N LYS A 217 14.55 7.09 -2.37
CA LYS A 217 15.49 7.25 -1.24
C LYS A 217 15.50 6.03 -0.31
N PHE A 218 14.33 5.50 0.02
CA PHE A 218 14.23 4.34 0.89
C PHE A 218 14.67 3.05 0.19
N TYR A 219 14.35 2.85 -1.09
CA TYR A 219 14.88 1.73 -1.85
C TYR A 219 16.40 1.79 -2.01
N GLN A 220 16.98 2.99 -2.17
CA GLN A 220 18.43 3.14 -2.17
C GLN A 220 19.04 2.72 -0.84
N ALA A 221 18.47 3.13 0.29
CA ALA A 221 18.91 2.68 1.60
C ALA A 221 18.74 1.16 1.77
N SER A 222 17.64 0.60 1.31
CA SER A 222 17.40 -0.85 1.30
C SER A 222 18.48 -1.60 0.51
N TYR A 223 18.78 -1.14 -0.71
CA TYR A 223 19.84 -1.69 -1.55
C TYR A 223 21.19 -1.75 -0.82
N GLU A 224 21.61 -0.63 -0.24
CA GLU A 224 22.88 -0.53 0.48
C GLU A 224 22.94 -1.48 1.70
N HIS A 225 21.85 -1.57 2.47
CA HIS A 225 21.78 -2.45 3.63
C HIS A 225 21.78 -3.93 3.22
N TYR A 226 21.01 -4.33 2.21
CA TYR A 226 21.02 -5.71 1.73
C TYR A 226 22.37 -6.11 1.10
N LYS A 227 23.05 -5.19 0.41
CA LYS A 227 24.42 -5.43 -0.09
C LYS A 227 25.38 -5.70 1.06
N LYS A 228 25.34 -4.92 2.15
CA LYS A 228 26.16 -5.14 3.34
C LYS A 228 25.82 -6.46 4.04
N ALA A 229 24.56 -6.86 4.04
CA ALA A 229 24.12 -8.14 4.58
C ALA A 229 24.49 -9.35 3.70
N GLY A 230 25.00 -9.14 2.48
CA GLY A 230 25.28 -10.21 1.52
C GLY A 230 24.01 -10.79 0.87
N MET A 231 22.88 -10.12 0.99
CA MET A 231 21.57 -10.56 0.46
C MET A 231 21.35 -10.02 -0.96
N GLU A 232 22.11 -10.55 -1.92
CA GLU A 232 22.20 -10.03 -3.28
C GLU A 232 20.83 -9.95 -3.98
N LEU A 233 20.00 -10.99 -3.88
CA LEU A 233 18.67 -11.00 -4.51
C LEU A 233 17.78 -9.87 -3.99
N TYR A 234 17.76 -9.63 -2.69
CA TYR A 234 16.96 -8.56 -2.09
C TYR A 234 17.49 -7.17 -2.46
N ALA A 235 18.82 -7.03 -2.57
CA ALA A 235 19.44 -5.82 -3.08
C ALA A 235 19.00 -5.55 -4.53
N LEU A 236 19.04 -6.56 -5.40
CA LEU A 236 18.59 -6.42 -6.79
C LEU A 236 17.10 -6.08 -6.90
N ASN A 237 16.26 -6.62 -6.03
CA ASN A 237 14.84 -6.23 -5.97
C ASN A 237 14.68 -4.75 -5.60
N SER A 238 15.48 -4.24 -4.66
CA SER A 238 15.46 -2.83 -4.29
C SER A 238 15.92 -1.93 -5.46
N LEU A 239 16.98 -2.33 -6.17
CA LEU A 239 17.47 -1.63 -7.36
C LEU A 239 16.43 -1.63 -8.49
N GLN A 240 15.78 -2.78 -8.72
CA GLN A 240 14.66 -2.89 -9.66
C GLN A 240 13.51 -1.94 -9.31
N ASN A 241 13.17 -1.81 -8.02
CA ASN A 241 12.12 -0.92 -7.58
C ASN A 241 12.47 0.57 -7.80
N ILE A 242 13.74 0.95 -7.69
CA ILE A 242 14.21 2.28 -8.09
C ILE A 242 13.97 2.50 -9.58
N ALA A 243 14.35 1.52 -10.41
CA ALA A 243 14.13 1.60 -11.85
C ALA A 243 12.64 1.69 -12.21
N ILE A 244 11.79 0.92 -11.53
CA ILE A 244 10.32 0.99 -11.69
C ILE A 244 9.80 2.39 -11.36
N ASN A 245 10.23 3.00 -10.26
CA ASN A 245 9.85 4.38 -9.92
C ASN A 245 10.23 5.38 -11.02
N HIS A 246 11.41 5.24 -11.63
CA HIS A 246 11.79 6.07 -12.78
C HIS A 246 10.89 5.81 -13.99
N MET A 247 10.56 4.54 -14.26
CA MET A 247 9.67 4.17 -15.37
C MET A 247 8.25 4.73 -15.18
N GLU A 248 7.70 4.67 -13.97
CA GLU A 248 6.37 5.20 -13.62
C GLU A 248 6.29 6.74 -13.78
N GLU A 249 7.39 7.43 -13.56
CA GLU A 249 7.51 8.87 -13.83
C GLU A 249 7.89 9.21 -15.28
N ASN A 250 7.83 8.24 -16.19
CA ASN A 250 8.20 8.34 -17.60
C ASN A 250 9.69 8.73 -17.82
N ARG A 251 10.56 8.48 -16.84
CA ARG A 251 12.01 8.73 -16.91
C ARG A 251 12.73 7.48 -17.39
N TYR A 252 12.36 6.99 -18.58
CA TYR A 252 12.84 5.71 -19.12
C TYR A 252 14.36 5.67 -19.33
N GLU A 253 14.97 6.80 -19.74
CA GLU A 253 16.42 6.92 -19.90
C GLU A 253 17.20 6.72 -18.60
N GLN A 254 16.55 6.95 -17.45
CA GLN A 254 17.14 6.69 -16.12
C GLN A 254 16.83 5.27 -15.64
N ALA A 255 15.70 4.70 -16.04
CA ALA A 255 15.30 3.34 -15.66
C ALA A 255 16.13 2.26 -16.38
N ILE A 256 16.39 2.45 -17.69
CA ILE A 256 17.07 1.45 -18.53
C ILE A 256 18.42 0.99 -17.94
N PRO A 257 19.40 1.86 -17.61
CA PRO A 257 20.69 1.41 -17.10
C PRO A 257 20.58 0.66 -15.75
N LEU A 258 19.61 1.01 -14.93
CA LEU A 258 19.37 0.31 -13.67
C LEU A 258 18.82 -1.11 -13.90
N PHE A 259 17.90 -1.27 -14.84
CA PHE A 259 17.42 -2.59 -15.23
C PHE A 259 18.52 -3.45 -15.85
N GLU A 260 19.42 -2.87 -16.66
CA GLU A 260 20.58 -3.58 -17.23
C GLU A 260 21.52 -4.05 -16.12
N GLU A 261 21.79 -3.23 -15.10
CA GLU A 261 22.58 -3.60 -13.94
C GLU A 261 21.95 -4.77 -13.17
N VAL A 262 20.62 -4.75 -12.99
CA VAL A 262 19.88 -5.87 -12.38
C VAL A 262 20.06 -7.15 -13.19
N ILE A 263 19.94 -7.10 -14.53
CA ILE A 263 20.13 -8.29 -15.39
C ILE A 263 21.54 -8.87 -15.28
N GLU A 264 22.57 -8.01 -15.34
CA GLU A 264 23.95 -8.46 -15.23
C GLU A 264 24.21 -9.23 -13.94
N SER A 265 23.71 -8.70 -12.84
CA SER A 265 23.87 -9.31 -11.52
C SER A 265 22.97 -10.54 -11.31
N ALA A 266 21.69 -10.46 -11.72
CA ALA A 266 20.72 -11.56 -11.58
C ALA A 266 21.10 -12.79 -12.41
N SER A 267 21.79 -12.61 -13.54
CA SER A 267 22.28 -13.72 -14.36
C SER A 267 23.23 -14.65 -13.59
N LYS A 268 23.96 -14.13 -12.61
CA LYS A 268 24.85 -14.90 -11.74
C LYS A 268 24.08 -15.73 -10.70
N LEU A 269 22.86 -15.30 -10.38
CA LEU A 269 21.98 -15.96 -9.40
C LEU A 269 21.03 -17.00 -10.03
N SER A 270 21.02 -17.10 -11.35
CA SER A 270 20.13 -18.01 -12.11
C SER A 270 18.64 -17.91 -11.73
N ASN A 271 18.17 -16.67 -11.46
CA ASN A 271 16.78 -16.39 -11.11
C ASN A 271 16.00 -15.97 -12.35
N ASP A 272 15.44 -16.97 -13.05
CA ASP A 272 14.73 -16.78 -14.33
C ASP A 272 13.49 -15.88 -14.20
N GLU A 273 12.80 -15.89 -13.08
CA GLU A 273 11.62 -15.05 -12.85
C GLU A 273 12.01 -13.57 -12.78
N LEU A 274 13.02 -13.23 -11.96
CA LEU A 274 13.54 -11.87 -11.86
C LEU A 274 14.04 -11.39 -13.23
N ILE A 275 14.86 -12.20 -13.88
CA ILE A 275 15.44 -11.88 -15.19
C ILE A 275 14.35 -11.62 -16.23
N GLY A 276 13.37 -12.51 -16.33
CA GLY A 276 12.24 -12.37 -17.25
C GLY A 276 11.37 -11.15 -16.96
N GLY A 277 11.13 -10.88 -15.68
CA GLY A 277 10.41 -9.68 -15.24
C GLY A 277 11.13 -8.39 -15.59
N VAL A 278 12.45 -8.34 -15.43
CA VAL A 278 13.27 -7.16 -15.76
C VAL A 278 13.37 -6.98 -17.29
N TYR A 279 13.54 -8.05 -18.07
CA TYR A 279 13.50 -7.95 -19.53
C TYR A 279 12.15 -7.42 -20.03
N THR A 280 11.04 -7.80 -19.39
CA THR A 280 9.72 -7.23 -19.72
C THR A 280 9.70 -5.70 -19.51
N ARG A 281 10.29 -5.21 -18.42
CA ARG A 281 10.36 -3.77 -18.12
C ARG A 281 11.33 -3.02 -19.02
N LEU A 282 12.45 -3.62 -19.38
CA LEU A 282 13.36 -3.09 -20.40
C LEU A 282 12.65 -2.94 -21.73
N SER A 283 11.94 -3.96 -22.17
CA SER A 283 11.12 -3.91 -23.38
C SER A 283 10.16 -2.72 -23.37
N MET A 284 9.39 -2.57 -22.29
CA MET A 284 8.48 -1.43 -22.14
C MET A 284 9.19 -0.10 -22.11
N SER A 285 10.34 0.00 -21.42
CA SER A 285 11.11 1.25 -21.36
C SER A 285 11.60 1.66 -22.74
N HIS A 286 12.04 0.72 -23.59
CA HIS A 286 12.43 1.00 -24.95
C HIS A 286 11.25 1.34 -25.87
N ALA A 287 10.09 0.74 -25.64
CA ALA A 287 8.87 1.05 -26.40
C ALA A 287 8.28 2.42 -26.04
N MET A 288 8.43 2.87 -24.79
CA MET A 288 7.77 4.08 -24.29
C MET A 288 8.68 5.29 -24.12
N LYS A 289 10.02 5.17 -24.28
CA LYS A 289 10.95 6.31 -24.22
C LYS A 289 10.63 7.34 -25.30
N LYS A 290 11.14 8.55 -25.15
CA LYS A 290 10.84 9.71 -26.02
C LYS A 290 11.01 9.42 -27.52
N THR A 291 11.99 8.61 -27.88
CA THR A 291 12.19 8.05 -29.22
C THR A 291 12.06 6.53 -29.12
N PRO A 292 10.87 5.95 -29.35
CA PRO A 292 10.65 4.53 -29.24
C PRO A 292 11.59 3.71 -30.14
N ASP A 293 12.09 2.61 -29.59
CA ASP A 293 12.93 1.64 -30.28
C ASP A 293 12.24 0.27 -30.22
N LEU A 294 11.32 0.05 -31.14
CA LEU A 294 10.46 -1.13 -31.13
C LEU A 294 11.22 -2.42 -31.45
N ASP A 295 12.30 -2.34 -32.22
CA ASP A 295 13.14 -3.51 -32.55
C ASP A 295 13.86 -4.00 -31.28
N VAL A 296 14.45 -3.10 -30.52
CA VAL A 296 15.08 -3.41 -29.24
C VAL A 296 14.03 -3.87 -28.21
N ALA A 297 12.87 -3.22 -28.17
CA ALA A 297 11.78 -3.63 -27.30
C ALA A 297 11.33 -5.07 -27.60
N TYR A 298 11.22 -5.43 -28.89
CA TYR A 298 10.85 -6.78 -29.30
C TYR A 298 11.95 -7.82 -28.97
N GLN A 299 13.21 -7.46 -29.07
CA GLN A 299 14.32 -8.34 -28.65
C GLN A 299 14.22 -8.64 -27.14
N TYR A 300 14.01 -7.61 -26.31
CA TYR A 300 13.90 -7.79 -24.85
C TYR A 300 12.66 -8.60 -24.47
N ILE A 301 11.49 -8.38 -25.11
CA ILE A 301 10.30 -9.16 -24.80
C ILE A 301 10.45 -10.64 -25.18
N THR A 302 11.20 -10.91 -26.24
CA THR A 302 11.54 -12.30 -26.65
C THR A 302 12.49 -12.97 -25.64
N LEU A 303 13.46 -12.23 -25.11
CA LEU A 303 14.31 -12.71 -24.03
C LEU A 303 13.49 -12.97 -22.74
N ALA A 304 12.56 -12.07 -22.42
CA ALA A 304 11.65 -12.27 -21.28
C ALA A 304 10.85 -13.57 -21.43
N GLU A 305 10.30 -13.84 -22.63
CA GLU A 305 9.54 -15.07 -22.92
C GLU A 305 10.36 -16.33 -22.68
N LYS A 306 11.64 -16.32 -23.08
CA LYS A 306 12.54 -17.45 -22.87
C LYS A 306 12.75 -17.77 -21.39
N HIS A 307 12.96 -16.73 -20.55
CA HIS A 307 13.20 -16.92 -19.12
C HIS A 307 11.90 -17.23 -18.34
N LEU A 308 10.77 -16.70 -18.78
CA LEU A 308 9.48 -16.96 -18.13
C LEU A 308 8.85 -18.28 -18.56
N LYS A 309 9.46 -19.00 -19.50
CA LYS A 309 9.00 -20.34 -19.91
C LYS A 309 9.17 -21.33 -18.76
N GLY A 310 8.07 -21.76 -18.16
CA GLY A 310 8.05 -22.69 -17.03
C GLY A 310 7.83 -22.01 -15.66
N VAL A 311 7.86 -20.69 -15.59
CA VAL A 311 7.44 -19.94 -14.41
C VAL A 311 5.94 -20.12 -14.20
N GLN A 312 5.53 -20.44 -12.97
CA GLN A 312 4.13 -20.68 -12.63
C GLN A 312 3.44 -19.48 -11.96
N GLN A 313 4.16 -18.41 -11.66
CA GLN A 313 3.60 -17.23 -11.05
C GLN A 313 2.65 -16.50 -12.01
N HIS A 314 1.35 -16.57 -11.74
CA HIS A 314 0.30 -16.01 -12.58
C HIS A 314 0.45 -14.51 -12.81
N ASN A 315 0.86 -13.75 -11.79
CA ASN A 315 1.03 -12.30 -11.90
C ASN A 315 2.19 -11.92 -12.82
N ALA A 316 3.31 -12.63 -12.75
CA ALA A 316 4.47 -12.40 -13.64
C ALA A 316 4.11 -12.68 -15.09
N LEU A 317 3.41 -13.80 -15.35
CA LEU A 317 2.96 -14.17 -16.69
C LEU A 317 1.89 -13.22 -17.23
N LEU A 318 0.97 -12.74 -16.38
CA LEU A 318 -0.04 -11.76 -16.76
C LEU A 318 0.63 -10.44 -17.16
N TYR A 319 1.53 -9.93 -16.32
CA TYR A 319 2.29 -8.71 -16.61
C TYR A 319 3.08 -8.84 -17.92
N PHE A 320 3.78 -9.95 -18.11
CA PHE A 320 4.53 -10.22 -19.33
C PHE A 320 3.64 -10.22 -20.58
N ASN A 321 2.54 -11.01 -20.58
CA ASN A 321 1.71 -11.13 -21.79
C ASN A 321 1.00 -9.82 -22.17
N VAL A 322 0.55 -9.03 -21.20
CA VAL A 322 -0.03 -7.70 -21.47
C VAL A 322 1.01 -6.76 -22.07
N ASN A 323 2.25 -6.76 -21.55
CA ASN A 323 3.32 -5.91 -22.09
C ASN A 323 3.84 -6.41 -23.45
N LYS A 324 3.86 -7.73 -23.68
CA LYS A 324 4.14 -8.32 -25.01
C LYS A 324 3.11 -7.84 -26.03
N ALA A 325 1.82 -7.86 -25.65
CA ALA A 325 0.76 -7.37 -26.51
C ALA A 325 0.91 -5.87 -26.84
N TYR A 326 1.34 -5.05 -25.87
CA TYR A 326 1.61 -3.64 -26.10
C TYR A 326 2.70 -3.41 -27.15
N VAL A 327 3.82 -4.13 -27.04
CA VAL A 327 4.93 -4.03 -28.00
C VAL A 327 4.50 -4.51 -29.40
N LEU A 328 3.76 -5.63 -29.47
CA LEU A 328 3.24 -6.17 -30.72
C LEU A 328 2.23 -5.24 -31.38
N GLU A 329 1.36 -4.62 -30.58
CA GLU A 329 0.41 -3.61 -31.06
C GLU A 329 1.11 -2.39 -31.63
N ALA A 330 2.15 -1.88 -30.94
CA ALA A 330 2.97 -0.78 -31.43
C ALA A 330 3.73 -1.13 -32.73
N MET A 331 4.01 -2.41 -32.97
CA MET A 331 4.58 -2.94 -34.22
C MET A 331 3.53 -3.30 -35.29
N GLU A 332 2.26 -2.99 -35.05
CA GLU A 332 1.12 -3.30 -35.93
C GLU A 332 0.88 -4.82 -36.13
N ARG A 333 1.40 -5.67 -35.24
CA ARG A 333 1.24 -7.13 -35.24
C ARG A 333 0.00 -7.54 -34.42
N TYR A 334 -1.16 -7.11 -34.87
CA TYR A 334 -2.41 -7.14 -34.09
C TYR A 334 -2.90 -8.55 -33.73
N ASP A 335 -2.76 -9.51 -34.61
CA ASP A 335 -3.20 -10.89 -34.36
C ASP A 335 -2.38 -11.55 -33.23
N GLU A 336 -1.07 -11.37 -33.23
CA GLU A 336 -0.19 -11.88 -32.18
C GLU A 336 -0.38 -11.12 -30.85
N ALA A 337 -0.71 -9.83 -30.92
CA ALA A 337 -1.06 -9.06 -29.75
C ALA A 337 -2.34 -9.58 -29.09
N LEU A 338 -3.38 -9.87 -29.89
CA LEU A 338 -4.64 -10.46 -29.40
C LEU A 338 -4.42 -11.86 -28.79
N GLU A 339 -3.59 -12.70 -29.40
CA GLU A 339 -3.24 -14.01 -28.83
C GLU A 339 -2.61 -13.87 -27.44
N SER A 340 -1.69 -12.91 -27.25
CA SER A 340 -1.08 -12.62 -25.95
C SER A 340 -2.11 -12.11 -24.91
N LEU A 341 -3.10 -11.33 -25.35
CA LEU A 341 -4.19 -10.85 -24.50
C LEU A 341 -5.18 -11.96 -24.14
N ASP A 342 -5.45 -12.89 -25.03
CA ASP A 342 -6.28 -14.08 -24.76
C ASP A 342 -5.62 -14.99 -23.71
N ILE A 343 -4.29 -15.16 -23.76
CA ILE A 343 -3.55 -15.84 -22.68
C ILE A 343 -3.74 -15.10 -21.36
N SER A 344 -3.68 -13.78 -21.37
CA SER A 344 -3.86 -12.95 -20.19
C SER A 344 -5.27 -13.05 -19.60
N GLU A 345 -6.31 -13.08 -20.43
CA GLU A 345 -7.70 -13.31 -19.98
C GLU A 345 -7.87 -14.68 -19.32
N ASN A 346 -7.27 -15.72 -19.90
CA ASN A 346 -7.29 -17.06 -19.33
C ASN A 346 -6.57 -17.13 -17.96
N LEU A 347 -5.46 -16.42 -17.79
CA LEU A 347 -4.76 -16.32 -16.51
C LEU A 347 -5.64 -15.62 -15.46
N LEU A 348 -6.32 -14.55 -15.82
CA LEU A 348 -7.25 -13.82 -14.93
C LEU A 348 -8.47 -14.66 -14.55
N ALA A 349 -9.01 -15.44 -15.48
CA ALA A 349 -10.17 -16.29 -15.21
C ALA A 349 -9.85 -17.41 -14.20
N ARG A 350 -8.61 -17.89 -14.18
CA ARG A 350 -8.14 -18.95 -13.25
C ARG A 350 -7.84 -18.44 -11.84
N ASN A 351 -7.58 -17.14 -11.69
CA ASN A 351 -7.23 -16.54 -10.41
C ASN A 351 -8.13 -15.33 -10.10
N SER A 352 -9.29 -15.60 -9.50
CA SER A 352 -10.29 -14.58 -9.18
C SER A 352 -9.82 -13.55 -8.14
N GLN A 353 -8.66 -13.71 -7.52
CA GLN A 353 -8.11 -12.83 -6.48
C GLN A 353 -7.32 -11.64 -7.06
N THR A 354 -6.87 -11.72 -8.33
CA THR A 354 -6.15 -10.62 -8.99
C THR A 354 -7.06 -9.53 -9.56
N LYS A 355 -8.10 -9.15 -8.84
CA LYS A 355 -9.19 -8.34 -9.39
C LYS A 355 -8.81 -6.91 -9.82
N ASN A 356 -7.73 -6.32 -9.29
CA ASN A 356 -7.44 -4.89 -9.48
C ASN A 356 -5.98 -4.60 -9.80
N THR A 357 -5.39 -5.30 -10.76
CA THR A 357 -4.01 -5.04 -11.17
C THR A 357 -3.95 -4.09 -12.36
N TYR A 358 -2.91 -3.28 -12.42
CA TYR A 358 -2.52 -2.47 -13.59
C TYR A 358 -2.62 -3.26 -14.91
N SER A 359 -2.20 -4.53 -14.91
CA SER A 359 -2.29 -5.41 -16.06
C SER A 359 -3.73 -5.66 -16.54
N HIS A 360 -4.71 -5.69 -15.65
CA HIS A 360 -6.11 -5.92 -16.00
C HIS A 360 -6.73 -4.72 -16.75
N TYR A 361 -6.38 -3.50 -16.34
CA TYR A 361 -6.81 -2.29 -17.06
C TYR A 361 -6.18 -2.20 -18.44
N ASN A 362 -4.87 -2.42 -18.50
CA ASN A 362 -4.12 -2.36 -19.76
C ASN A 362 -4.57 -3.43 -20.75
N LEU A 363 -4.94 -4.61 -20.29
CA LEU A 363 -5.52 -5.66 -21.13
C LEU A 363 -6.79 -5.17 -21.84
N MET A 364 -7.76 -4.64 -21.09
CA MET A 364 -9.02 -4.14 -21.68
C MET A 364 -8.78 -2.96 -22.61
N TYR A 365 -7.90 -2.06 -22.20
CA TYR A 365 -7.52 -0.90 -23.02
C TYR A 365 -6.90 -1.34 -24.35
N LEU A 366 -5.89 -2.20 -24.31
CA LEU A 366 -5.21 -2.70 -25.50
C LEU A 366 -6.15 -3.48 -26.43
N GLN A 367 -7.04 -4.32 -25.88
CA GLN A 367 -8.05 -5.00 -26.69
C GLN A 367 -8.94 -3.99 -27.42
N SER A 368 -9.39 -2.95 -26.72
CA SER A 368 -10.20 -1.88 -27.32
C SER A 368 -9.46 -1.18 -28.47
N GLU A 369 -8.19 -0.80 -28.26
CA GLU A 369 -7.38 -0.14 -29.27
C GLU A 369 -7.13 -1.03 -30.50
N ILE A 370 -6.77 -2.30 -30.28
CA ILE A 370 -6.53 -3.24 -31.38
C ILE A 370 -7.83 -3.48 -32.18
N TYR A 371 -8.97 -3.68 -31.51
CA TYR A 371 -10.23 -3.85 -32.21
C TYR A 371 -10.64 -2.60 -33.00
N TYR A 372 -10.34 -1.40 -32.47
CA TYR A 372 -10.56 -0.16 -33.20
C TYR A 372 -9.69 -0.06 -34.46
N LYS A 373 -8.39 -0.34 -34.33
CA LYS A 373 -7.42 -0.31 -35.46
C LYS A 373 -7.69 -1.38 -36.51
N THR A 374 -8.32 -2.50 -36.11
CA THR A 374 -8.74 -3.59 -37.01
C THR A 374 -10.19 -3.47 -37.48
N GLU A 375 -10.81 -2.29 -37.33
CA GLU A 375 -12.17 -1.95 -37.78
C GLU A 375 -13.28 -2.79 -37.14
N LYS A 376 -13.00 -3.48 -36.02
CA LYS A 376 -13.97 -4.26 -35.25
C LYS A 376 -14.66 -3.39 -34.18
N TYR A 377 -15.34 -2.34 -34.65
CA TYR A 377 -15.85 -1.24 -33.80
C TYR A 377 -16.81 -1.67 -32.68
N GLN A 378 -17.64 -2.68 -32.91
CA GLN A 378 -18.52 -3.22 -31.87
C GLN A 378 -17.72 -3.80 -30.68
N GLN A 379 -16.71 -4.61 -30.96
CA GLN A 379 -15.84 -5.21 -29.95
C GLN A 379 -14.97 -4.14 -29.25
N ALA A 380 -14.50 -3.15 -30.00
CA ALA A 380 -13.78 -2.00 -29.43
C ALA A 380 -14.66 -1.25 -28.42
N TYR A 381 -15.91 -0.97 -28.76
CA TYR A 381 -16.86 -0.30 -27.85
C TYR A 381 -17.15 -1.11 -26.58
N GLU A 382 -17.36 -2.42 -26.71
CA GLU A 382 -17.60 -3.31 -25.57
C GLU A 382 -16.42 -3.34 -24.60
N LYS A 383 -15.18 -3.49 -25.11
CA LYS A 383 -13.97 -3.50 -24.28
C LYS A 383 -13.68 -2.13 -23.67
N GLN A 384 -13.90 -1.04 -24.41
CA GLN A 384 -13.76 0.32 -23.89
C GLN A 384 -14.79 0.61 -22.78
N SER A 385 -16.01 0.16 -22.94
CA SER A 385 -17.05 0.30 -21.92
C SER A 385 -16.71 -0.46 -20.64
N GLN A 386 -16.19 -1.69 -20.76
CA GLN A 386 -15.70 -2.49 -19.62
C GLN A 386 -14.53 -1.79 -18.91
N TYR A 387 -13.55 -1.29 -19.67
CA TYR A 387 -12.41 -0.53 -19.15
C TYR A 387 -12.86 0.70 -18.36
N LEU A 388 -13.73 1.55 -18.96
CA LEU A 388 -14.21 2.77 -18.31
C LEU A 388 -15.06 2.47 -17.07
N THR A 389 -15.95 1.50 -17.15
CA THR A 389 -16.78 1.09 -15.99
C THR A 389 -15.93 0.67 -14.82
N ARG A 390 -14.89 -0.10 -15.08
CA ARG A 390 -13.98 -0.56 -14.04
C ARG A 390 -13.12 0.58 -13.47
N LEU A 391 -12.54 1.38 -14.35
CA LEU A 391 -11.74 2.54 -13.98
C LEU A 391 -12.51 3.50 -13.05
N PHE A 392 -13.78 3.77 -13.36
CA PHE A 392 -14.63 4.63 -12.54
C PHE A 392 -15.03 4.00 -11.21
N ASN A 393 -15.24 2.70 -11.17
CA ASN A 393 -15.55 2.01 -9.92
C ASN A 393 -14.37 2.00 -8.94
N ASP A 394 -13.16 1.90 -9.44
CA ASP A 394 -11.96 1.81 -8.61
C ASP A 394 -11.40 3.20 -8.23
N GLN A 395 -11.49 4.21 -9.13
CA GLN A 395 -11.07 5.59 -8.80
C GLN A 395 -11.96 6.28 -7.75
N SER A 396 -13.18 5.80 -7.54
CA SER A 396 -14.06 6.37 -6.50
C SER A 396 -13.54 6.11 -5.07
N ASN A 397 -12.58 5.21 -4.90
CA ASN A 397 -12.04 4.80 -3.60
C ASN A 397 -10.70 5.47 -3.25
N VAL A 398 -9.98 6.05 -4.20
CA VAL A 398 -8.66 6.67 -3.94
C VAL A 398 -8.81 8.16 -3.69
N ASN A 399 -8.85 8.55 -2.44
CA ASN A 399 -8.88 9.95 -2.02
C ASN A 399 -7.46 10.53 -2.00
N MET A 400 -6.95 10.98 -3.16
CA MET A 400 -5.62 11.59 -3.33
C MET A 400 -5.38 12.78 -2.36
N GLU A 401 -6.41 13.52 -2.03
CA GLU A 401 -6.34 14.66 -1.08
C GLU A 401 -6.05 14.18 0.34
N LYS A 402 -6.62 13.03 0.74
CA LYS A 402 -6.37 12.44 2.06
C LYS A 402 -4.94 11.87 2.18
N VAL A 403 -4.40 11.33 1.09
CA VAL A 403 -3.00 10.88 1.03
C VAL A 403 -2.04 12.07 1.19
N GLU A 404 -2.32 13.19 0.53
CA GLU A 404 -1.50 14.39 0.65
C GLU A 404 -1.61 15.04 2.05
N GLU A 405 -2.81 15.08 2.64
CA GLU A 405 -3.00 15.53 4.03
C GLU A 405 -2.22 14.66 5.02
N LEU A 406 -2.28 13.33 4.88
CA LEU A 406 -1.52 12.40 5.70
C LEU A 406 -0.01 12.58 5.52
N ARG A 407 0.45 12.80 4.30
CA ARG A 407 1.85 13.08 4.00
C ARG A 407 2.35 14.32 4.73
N LEU A 408 1.62 15.43 4.60
CA LEU A 408 1.96 16.71 5.25
C LEU A 408 1.95 16.61 6.77
N ARG A 409 0.97 15.92 7.33
CA ARG A 409 0.84 15.67 8.77
C ARG A 409 2.01 14.86 9.30
N TYR A 410 2.44 13.86 8.56
CA TYR A 410 3.57 13.01 8.95
C TYR A 410 4.91 13.73 8.81
N GLU A 411 5.11 14.52 7.76
CA GLU A 411 6.31 15.35 7.60
C GLU A 411 6.47 16.34 8.76
N SER A 412 5.38 16.94 9.20
CA SER A 412 5.35 17.77 10.40
C SER A 412 5.74 17.00 11.66
N LYS A 413 5.22 15.79 11.82
CA LYS A 413 5.51 14.93 12.98
C LYS A 413 6.97 14.40 12.99
N GLN A 414 7.52 14.07 11.81
CA GLN A 414 8.94 13.71 11.69
C GLN A 414 9.88 14.89 12.00
N ALA A 415 9.53 16.09 11.56
CA ALA A 415 10.30 17.29 11.88
C ALA A 415 10.29 17.55 13.40
N ASP A 416 9.14 17.35 14.06
CA ASP A 416 9.00 17.48 15.53
C ASP A 416 9.82 16.43 16.29
N LEU A 417 9.78 15.17 15.85
CA LEU A 417 10.59 14.09 16.41
C LEU A 417 12.10 14.33 16.22
N LYS A 418 12.51 14.78 15.05
CA LYS A 418 13.91 15.12 14.77
C LYS A 418 14.39 16.29 15.64
N ASN A 419 13.53 17.28 15.87
CA ASN A 419 13.83 18.37 16.78
C ASN A 419 13.98 17.88 18.23
N LYS A 420 13.15 16.94 18.67
CA LYS A 420 13.27 16.31 20.00
C LYS A 420 14.54 15.48 20.17
N ILE A 421 14.92 14.73 19.16
CA ILE A 421 16.18 13.95 19.18
C ILE A 421 17.39 14.89 19.24
N LEU A 422 17.38 15.96 18.42
CA LEU A 422 18.44 16.97 18.44
C LEU A 422 18.49 17.73 19.78
N GLU A 423 17.35 17.94 20.43
CA GLU A 423 17.29 18.52 21.78
C GLU A 423 17.88 17.57 22.84
N GLN A 424 17.61 16.27 22.73
CA GLN A 424 18.19 15.27 23.62
C GLN A 424 19.72 15.13 23.42
N GLU A 425 20.20 15.09 22.20
CA GLU A 425 21.64 15.08 21.90
C GLU A 425 22.33 16.36 22.38
N ARG A 426 21.70 17.52 22.21
CA ARG A 426 22.19 18.79 22.76
C ARG A 426 22.25 18.76 24.30
N SER A 427 21.23 18.19 24.96
CA SER A 427 21.22 18.10 26.42
C SER A 427 22.34 17.20 26.96
N VAL A 428 22.63 16.10 26.26
CA VAL A 428 23.74 15.20 26.58
C VAL A 428 25.11 15.86 26.36
N GLN A 429 25.28 16.61 25.28
CA GLN A 429 26.52 17.37 25.02
C GLN A 429 26.74 18.49 26.05
N ILE A 430 25.66 19.16 26.49
CA ILE A 430 25.73 20.18 27.54
C ILE A 430 26.12 19.54 28.89
N MET A 431 25.63 18.34 29.22
CA MET A 431 26.02 17.62 30.43
C MET A 431 27.50 17.20 30.42
N GLN A 432 28.03 16.79 29.25
CA GLN A 432 29.45 16.43 29.11
C GLN A 432 30.40 17.64 29.17
N LEU A 433 29.93 18.83 28.87
CA LEU A 433 30.72 20.07 28.93
C LEU A 433 30.69 20.77 30.31
N SER A 434 29.78 20.32 31.20
CA SER A 434 29.55 21.00 32.48
C SER A 434 30.56 20.64 33.60
N ASP A 435 31.52 19.79 33.34
CA ASP A 435 32.42 19.27 34.39
C ASP A 435 33.71 20.08 34.62
N VAL A 436 33.88 21.22 33.95
CA VAL A 436 35.05 22.08 34.23
C VAL A 436 34.65 23.57 34.32
N THR A 437 34.59 24.05 35.56
CA THR A 437 34.79 25.45 35.98
C THR A 437 34.15 26.59 35.20
N TYR A 438 32.89 27.02 35.59
CA TYR A 438 32.38 28.38 35.26
C TYR A 438 31.08 28.74 36.01
N HIS A 439 31.01 28.49 37.33
CA HIS A 439 29.73 28.70 38.05
C HIS A 439 29.30 30.15 38.26
N GLU A 440 30.16 31.12 38.28
CA GLU A 440 29.75 32.51 38.57
C GLU A 440 29.49 33.39 37.33
N LYS A 441 30.19 33.22 36.26
CA LYS A 441 29.94 33.98 35.01
C LYS A 441 28.70 33.48 34.24
N ASN A 442 28.32 32.23 34.42
CA ASN A 442 27.16 31.63 33.70
C ASN A 442 25.82 32.06 34.29
N LEU A 443 25.72 32.42 35.57
CA LEU A 443 24.45 32.84 36.18
C LEU A 443 23.99 34.18 35.63
N GLN A 444 24.89 35.13 35.44
CA GLN A 444 24.55 36.45 34.85
C GLN A 444 24.22 36.32 33.36
N LEU A 445 24.91 35.49 32.61
CA LEU A 445 24.58 35.17 31.22
C LEU A 445 23.25 34.42 31.11
N LEU A 446 22.96 33.50 32.04
CA LEU A 446 21.68 32.79 32.08
C LEU A 446 20.49 33.70 32.33
N ILE A 447 20.64 34.67 33.28
CA ILE A 447 19.60 35.66 33.58
C ILE A 447 19.39 36.59 32.38
N PHE A 448 20.45 37.02 31.70
CA PHE A 448 20.36 37.85 30.49
C PHE A 448 19.69 37.08 29.33
N PHE A 449 20.04 35.80 29.15
CA PHE A 449 19.42 34.96 28.12
C PHE A 449 17.95 34.63 28.42
N VAL A 450 17.61 34.37 29.68
CA VAL A 450 16.22 34.17 30.09
C VAL A 450 15.38 35.42 29.86
N ALA A 451 15.91 36.61 30.16
CA ALA A 451 15.25 37.89 29.89
C ALA A 451 15.04 38.11 28.37
N LEU A 452 16.04 37.76 27.53
CA LEU A 452 15.95 37.85 26.08
C LEU A 452 14.97 36.82 25.49
N VAL A 453 14.95 35.60 26.06
CA VAL A 453 13.98 34.54 25.65
C VAL A 453 12.56 34.96 26.04
N VAL A 454 12.35 35.56 27.23
CA VAL A 454 11.04 36.05 27.66
C VAL A 454 10.56 37.19 26.75
N LEU A 455 11.44 38.11 26.38
CA LEU A 455 11.10 39.19 25.44
C LEU A 455 10.86 38.67 24.01
N SER A 456 11.63 37.67 23.55
CA SER A 456 11.43 37.06 22.24
C SER A 456 10.19 36.16 22.19
N LEU A 457 9.86 35.46 23.30
CA LEU A 457 8.62 34.69 23.43
C LEU A 457 7.39 35.60 23.41
N ALA A 458 7.47 36.76 24.13
CA ALA A 458 6.42 37.77 24.12
C ALA A 458 6.21 38.35 22.71
N TRP A 459 7.30 38.62 21.98
CA TRP A 459 7.24 39.09 20.59
C TRP A 459 6.75 38.00 19.63
N PHE A 460 7.20 36.76 19.83
CA PHE A 460 6.77 35.58 19.04
C PHE A 460 5.29 35.28 19.28
N LEU A 461 4.82 35.31 20.52
CA LEU A 461 3.40 35.14 20.86
C LEU A 461 2.54 36.26 20.25
N LEU A 462 2.99 37.50 20.25
CA LEU A 462 2.30 38.60 19.57
C LEU A 462 2.25 38.41 18.05
N LYS A 463 3.34 37.91 17.44
CA LYS A 463 3.39 37.61 16.00
C LYS A 463 2.60 36.34 15.65
N MET A 464 2.58 35.32 16.52
CA MET A 464 1.81 34.10 16.34
C MET A 464 0.30 34.36 16.34
N VAL A 465 -0.17 35.26 17.21
CA VAL A 465 -1.57 35.70 17.25
C VAL A 465 -1.96 36.48 15.96
N GLN A 466 -1.06 37.27 15.41
CA GLN A 466 -1.28 37.97 14.13
C GLN A 466 -1.19 37.01 12.93
N SER A 467 -0.25 36.04 12.94
CA SER A 467 -0.05 35.06 11.87
C SER A 467 -1.17 34.01 11.84
N GLN A 468 -1.72 33.64 13.01
CA GLN A 468 -2.84 32.68 13.06
C GLN A 468 -4.07 33.18 12.29
N LYS A 469 -4.39 34.47 12.37
CA LYS A 469 -5.50 35.04 11.59
C LYS A 469 -5.26 34.99 10.08
N HIS A 470 -4.01 35.07 9.67
CA HIS A 470 -3.63 35.01 8.25
C HIS A 470 -3.56 33.58 7.71
N LEU A 471 -3.00 32.66 8.51
CA LEU A 471 -2.95 31.23 8.19
C LEU A 471 -4.33 30.56 8.14
N VAL A 472 -5.25 30.97 9.03
CA VAL A 472 -6.63 30.49 9.01
C VAL A 472 -7.33 30.88 7.70
N ARG A 473 -7.04 32.05 7.16
CA ARG A 473 -7.63 32.53 5.90
C ARG A 473 -7.08 31.77 4.68
N ILE A 474 -5.76 31.52 4.63
CA ILE A 474 -5.12 30.76 3.54
C ILE A 474 -5.49 29.27 3.60
N SER A 475 -5.67 28.72 4.79
CA SER A 475 -6.08 27.32 5.00
C SER A 475 -7.55 27.02 4.65
N GLN A 476 -8.34 28.02 4.27
CA GLN A 476 -9.78 27.87 4.01
C GLN A 476 -10.17 28.02 2.53
N ILE A 477 -9.24 28.39 1.68
CA ILE A 477 -9.47 28.68 0.26
C ILE A 477 -8.68 27.66 -0.58
N ASP A 478 -9.22 27.29 -1.71
CA ASP A 478 -8.52 26.51 -2.73
C ASP A 478 -7.63 27.44 -3.56
N ASP A 479 -6.32 27.15 -3.60
CA ASP A 479 -5.32 28.02 -4.25
C ASP A 479 -5.54 28.18 -5.76
N LEU A 480 -6.15 27.20 -6.41
CA LEU A 480 -6.40 27.26 -7.83
C LEU A 480 -7.62 28.13 -8.14
N THR A 481 -8.74 27.86 -7.48
CA THR A 481 -10.05 28.41 -7.84
C THR A 481 -10.48 29.60 -6.99
N GLY A 482 -9.80 29.85 -5.88
CA GLY A 482 -10.12 30.96 -4.97
C GLY A 482 -11.40 30.79 -4.16
N VAL A 483 -12.11 29.67 -4.31
CA VAL A 483 -13.33 29.34 -3.56
C VAL A 483 -12.98 28.55 -2.29
N ALA A 484 -14.00 28.25 -1.45
CA ALA A 484 -13.78 27.46 -0.25
C ALA A 484 -13.15 26.10 -0.60
N ASN A 485 -12.14 25.70 0.13
CA ASN A 485 -11.58 24.36 -0.01
C ASN A 485 -12.46 23.33 0.74
N ARG A 486 -12.16 22.04 0.52
CA ARG A 486 -12.89 20.92 1.12
C ARG A 486 -13.06 21.07 2.64
N ARG A 487 -12.00 21.48 3.34
CA ARG A 487 -12.04 21.65 4.80
C ARG A 487 -13.07 22.69 5.21
N ARG A 488 -13.03 23.82 4.55
CA ARG A 488 -13.97 24.92 4.81
C ARG A 488 -15.41 24.53 4.49
N LEU A 489 -15.62 23.80 3.39
CA LEU A 489 -16.92 23.28 3.01
C LEU A 489 -17.50 22.32 4.06
N MET A 490 -16.66 21.43 4.61
CA MET A 490 -17.11 20.50 5.65
C MET A 490 -17.55 21.25 6.91
N GLU A 491 -16.74 22.23 7.35
CA GLU A 491 -17.05 23.08 8.52
C GLU A 491 -18.36 23.86 8.31
N LEU A 492 -18.51 24.50 7.15
CA LEU A 492 -19.71 25.31 6.83
C LEU A 492 -20.95 24.41 6.67
N GLY A 493 -20.82 23.29 5.99
CA GLY A 493 -21.97 22.41 5.73
C GLY A 493 -22.51 21.78 7.01
N GLU A 494 -21.65 21.36 7.93
CA GLU A 494 -22.10 20.88 9.23
C GLU A 494 -22.82 21.98 10.02
N GLN A 495 -22.27 23.19 10.05
CA GLN A 495 -22.88 24.33 10.73
C GLN A 495 -24.24 24.69 10.12
N MET A 496 -24.32 24.78 8.78
CA MET A 496 -25.55 25.11 8.07
C MET A 496 -26.63 24.03 8.27
N LEU A 497 -26.25 22.77 8.25
CA LEU A 497 -27.19 21.67 8.51
C LEU A 497 -27.70 21.68 9.95
N ILE A 498 -26.85 21.94 10.93
CA ILE A 498 -27.24 22.09 12.33
C ILE A 498 -28.23 23.25 12.47
N GLN A 499 -27.94 24.36 11.81
CA GLN A 499 -28.81 25.53 11.83
C GLN A 499 -30.16 25.23 11.17
N ALA A 500 -30.15 24.61 9.99
CA ALA A 500 -31.38 24.22 9.28
C ALA A 500 -32.26 23.25 10.11
N LYS A 501 -31.64 22.27 10.79
CA LYS A 501 -32.35 21.37 11.72
C LYS A 501 -32.98 22.13 12.88
N LYS A 502 -32.26 23.09 13.47
CA LYS A 502 -32.77 23.92 14.59
C LYS A 502 -33.93 24.82 14.16
N GLU A 503 -33.83 25.39 12.98
CA GLU A 503 -34.84 26.30 12.43
C GLU A 503 -35.97 25.59 11.67
N GLN A 504 -35.91 24.25 11.58
CA GLN A 504 -36.84 23.41 10.81
C GLN A 504 -36.93 23.88 9.35
N SER A 505 -35.85 24.41 8.81
CA SER A 505 -35.74 24.89 7.45
C SER A 505 -35.17 23.82 6.51
N PHE A 506 -35.17 24.08 5.22
CA PHE A 506 -34.61 23.20 4.21
C PHE A 506 -33.11 23.42 4.11
N PHE A 507 -32.37 22.37 3.84
CA PHE A 507 -30.97 22.44 3.45
C PHE A 507 -30.74 21.50 2.27
N SER A 508 -30.14 21.99 1.22
CA SER A 508 -29.79 21.21 0.04
C SER A 508 -28.29 21.28 -0.24
N LEU A 509 -27.76 20.19 -0.75
CA LEU A 509 -26.38 20.05 -1.16
C LEU A 509 -26.32 19.57 -2.61
N LEU A 510 -25.55 20.26 -3.43
CA LEU A 510 -25.22 19.83 -4.78
C LEU A 510 -23.80 19.35 -4.83
N MET A 511 -23.58 18.19 -5.42
CA MET A 511 -22.27 17.67 -5.83
C MET A 511 -22.17 17.82 -7.35
N LEU A 512 -21.17 18.53 -7.82
CA LEU A 512 -20.91 18.82 -9.22
C LEU A 512 -19.56 18.25 -9.63
N ASP A 513 -19.51 17.64 -10.80
CA ASP A 513 -18.28 17.14 -11.39
C ASP A 513 -18.23 17.52 -12.90
N VAL A 514 -17.04 17.91 -13.34
CA VAL A 514 -16.82 18.31 -14.73
C VAL A 514 -16.69 17.09 -15.62
N ASP A 515 -17.60 16.93 -16.54
CA ASP A 515 -17.66 15.79 -17.44
C ASP A 515 -16.43 15.70 -18.35
N ASN A 516 -15.80 14.53 -18.40
CA ASN A 516 -14.63 14.26 -19.25
C ASN A 516 -13.42 15.16 -18.97
N PHE A 517 -13.28 15.69 -17.75
CA PHE A 517 -12.22 16.64 -17.41
C PHE A 517 -10.82 16.09 -17.71
N LYS A 518 -10.60 14.78 -17.46
CA LYS A 518 -9.36 14.12 -17.82
C LYS A 518 -9.07 14.22 -19.32
N ALA A 519 -10.06 13.98 -20.18
CA ALA A 519 -9.90 14.11 -21.63
C ALA A 519 -9.58 15.56 -22.05
N ILE A 520 -10.14 16.54 -21.33
CA ILE A 520 -9.81 17.95 -21.53
C ILE A 520 -8.33 18.19 -21.20
N ASN A 521 -7.87 17.70 -20.05
CA ASN A 521 -6.46 17.81 -19.65
C ASN A 521 -5.52 17.10 -20.63
N ASP A 522 -5.89 15.91 -21.05
CA ASP A 522 -5.07 15.09 -21.94
C ASP A 522 -4.95 15.73 -23.37
N ASN A 523 -6.03 16.37 -23.84
CA ASN A 523 -6.07 16.97 -25.18
C ASN A 523 -5.59 18.44 -25.22
N PHE A 524 -5.84 19.21 -24.16
CA PHE A 524 -5.59 20.67 -24.16
C PHE A 524 -4.59 21.11 -23.08
N GLY A 525 -4.07 20.16 -22.30
CA GLY A 525 -3.09 20.40 -21.24
C GLY A 525 -3.71 20.83 -19.91
N HIS A 526 -3.00 20.55 -18.82
CA HIS A 526 -3.44 20.86 -17.44
C HIS A 526 -3.73 22.35 -17.22
N ASN A 527 -2.96 23.24 -17.84
CA ASN A 527 -3.21 24.68 -17.74
C ASN A 527 -4.59 25.10 -18.27
N THR A 528 -5.07 24.42 -19.31
CA THR A 528 -6.43 24.64 -19.85
C THR A 528 -7.48 24.11 -18.89
N GLY A 529 -7.27 22.92 -18.33
CA GLY A 529 -8.15 22.37 -17.28
C GLY A 529 -8.21 23.27 -16.05
N ASP A 530 -7.08 23.75 -15.57
CA ASP A 530 -7.02 24.67 -14.44
C ASP A 530 -7.80 25.98 -14.70
N LYS A 531 -7.74 26.49 -15.94
CA LYS A 531 -8.50 27.67 -16.32
C LYS A 531 -9.99 27.38 -16.35
N ILE A 532 -10.41 26.24 -16.87
CA ILE A 532 -11.81 25.79 -16.86
C ILE A 532 -12.35 25.72 -15.45
N LEU A 533 -11.58 25.15 -14.51
CA LEU A 533 -11.98 25.08 -13.11
C LEU A 533 -12.15 26.47 -12.47
N LYS A 534 -11.29 27.44 -12.81
CA LYS A 534 -11.41 28.84 -12.39
C LYS A 534 -12.65 29.49 -12.97
N ASP A 535 -12.86 29.34 -14.27
CA ASP A 535 -14.00 29.92 -14.96
C ASP A 535 -15.33 29.34 -14.43
N ILE A 536 -15.37 28.02 -14.14
CA ILE A 536 -16.51 27.38 -13.47
C ILE A 536 -16.72 27.96 -12.06
N ALA A 537 -15.65 28.18 -11.32
CA ALA A 537 -15.74 28.73 -9.97
C ALA A 537 -16.29 30.17 -9.99
N GLU A 538 -15.83 31.00 -10.92
CA GLU A 538 -16.32 32.37 -11.09
C GLU A 538 -17.79 32.38 -11.52
N LEU A 539 -18.16 31.50 -12.48
CA LEU A 539 -19.52 31.38 -12.97
C LEU A 539 -20.49 30.92 -11.87
N ALA A 540 -20.08 29.90 -11.10
CA ALA A 540 -20.87 29.42 -9.97
C ALA A 540 -21.08 30.51 -8.93
N ASN A 541 -20.02 31.22 -8.54
CA ASN A 541 -20.13 32.34 -7.59
C ASN A 541 -21.07 33.45 -8.07
N SER A 542 -21.15 33.71 -9.39
CA SER A 542 -22.06 34.72 -9.93
C SER A 542 -23.55 34.33 -9.83
N ILE A 543 -23.83 33.04 -9.68
CA ILE A 543 -25.19 32.46 -9.62
C ILE A 543 -25.65 32.31 -8.16
N MET A 544 -24.71 32.14 -7.21
CA MET A 544 -24.98 31.90 -5.80
C MET A 544 -25.44 33.16 -5.08
N ARG A 545 -26.27 32.95 -4.05
CA ARG A 545 -26.73 34.00 -3.13
C ARG A 545 -25.67 34.24 -2.05
N GLU A 546 -25.78 35.34 -1.33
CA GLU A 546 -24.85 35.70 -0.24
C GLU A 546 -24.75 34.60 0.85
N ASN A 547 -25.85 33.92 1.13
CA ASN A 547 -25.91 32.85 2.14
C ASN A 547 -25.52 31.46 1.60
N ASP A 548 -25.40 31.30 0.30
CA ASP A 548 -24.95 30.05 -0.29
C ASP A 548 -23.44 29.92 -0.11
N SER A 549 -22.96 28.69 -0.03
CA SER A 549 -21.52 28.44 0.01
C SER A 549 -21.11 27.51 -1.12
N PHE A 550 -20.05 27.89 -1.78
CA PHE A 550 -19.50 27.16 -2.91
C PHE A 550 -18.03 26.88 -2.71
N GLY A 551 -17.56 25.71 -3.07
CA GLY A 551 -16.15 25.39 -3.00
C GLY A 551 -15.78 24.12 -3.74
N ARG A 552 -14.46 23.91 -3.82
CA ARG A 552 -13.86 22.76 -4.48
C ARG A 552 -13.66 21.63 -3.50
N PHE A 553 -14.24 20.48 -3.82
CA PHE A 553 -14.19 19.32 -2.94
C PHE A 553 -13.00 18.41 -3.24
N GLY A 554 -12.59 18.34 -4.50
CA GLY A 554 -11.39 17.60 -4.95
C GLY A 554 -11.28 17.65 -6.48
N GLY A 555 -10.11 17.53 -7.05
CA GLY A 555 -9.90 17.43 -8.50
C GLY A 555 -10.77 18.35 -9.33
N GLU A 556 -11.74 17.78 -10.04
CA GLU A 556 -12.78 18.45 -10.82
C GLU A 556 -14.14 18.55 -10.13
N GLU A 557 -14.20 18.23 -8.83
CA GLU A 557 -15.44 18.18 -8.06
C GLU A 557 -15.65 19.45 -7.23
N PHE A 558 -16.87 19.94 -7.22
CA PHE A 558 -17.31 21.08 -6.44
C PHE A 558 -18.56 20.76 -5.62
N ILE A 559 -18.68 21.39 -4.48
CA ILE A 559 -19.88 21.33 -3.63
C ILE A 559 -20.48 22.71 -3.49
N ILE A 560 -21.82 22.74 -3.56
CA ILE A 560 -22.63 23.92 -3.27
C ILE A 560 -23.53 23.58 -2.08
N LEU A 561 -23.53 24.44 -1.10
CA LEU A 561 -24.34 24.36 0.11
C LEU A 561 -25.42 25.43 0.03
N LEU A 562 -26.66 25.00 0.05
CA LEU A 562 -27.83 25.84 -0.16
C LEU A 562 -28.72 25.81 1.10
N PRO A 563 -28.51 26.73 2.07
CA PRO A 563 -29.41 26.87 3.19
C PRO A 563 -30.80 27.37 2.71
N ASP A 564 -31.81 27.10 3.46
CA ASP A 564 -33.22 27.50 3.23
C ASP A 564 -33.71 27.15 1.83
N THR A 565 -33.19 26.07 1.25
CA THR A 565 -33.46 25.70 -0.14
C THR A 565 -34.04 24.28 -0.23
N SER A 566 -35.28 24.16 -0.75
CA SER A 566 -35.91 22.86 -0.97
C SER A 566 -35.23 22.09 -2.12
N SER A 567 -35.51 20.79 -2.21
CA SER A 567 -34.98 19.94 -3.28
C SER A 567 -35.40 20.46 -4.69
N GLN A 568 -36.60 20.96 -4.84
CA GLN A 568 -37.10 21.51 -6.12
C GLN A 568 -36.36 22.81 -6.48
N SER A 569 -36.19 23.71 -5.52
CA SER A 569 -35.41 24.96 -5.74
C SER A 569 -33.93 24.67 -5.98
N ALA A 570 -33.38 23.67 -5.32
CA ALA A 570 -32.01 23.21 -5.54
C ALA A 570 -31.83 22.65 -6.96
N TYR A 571 -32.84 21.92 -7.48
CA TYR A 571 -32.82 21.45 -8.86
C TYR A 571 -32.82 22.63 -9.87
N GLU A 572 -33.62 23.66 -9.64
CA GLU A 572 -33.67 24.84 -10.51
C GLU A 572 -32.30 25.59 -10.50
N ILE A 573 -31.68 25.70 -9.34
CA ILE A 573 -30.34 26.29 -9.22
C ILE A 573 -29.29 25.43 -9.95
N ALA A 574 -29.34 24.13 -9.75
CA ALA A 574 -28.43 23.18 -10.39
C ALA A 574 -28.59 23.19 -11.93
N GLU A 575 -29.82 23.18 -12.45
CA GLU A 575 -30.08 23.26 -13.90
C GLU A 575 -29.65 24.63 -14.49
N ARG A 576 -29.88 25.71 -13.77
CA ARG A 576 -29.39 27.02 -14.18
C ARG A 576 -27.85 27.03 -14.26
N LEU A 577 -27.16 26.50 -13.25
CA LEU A 577 -25.71 26.39 -13.25
C LEU A 577 -25.20 25.50 -14.38
N ARG A 578 -25.80 24.31 -14.56
CA ARG A 578 -25.46 23.38 -15.63
C ARG A 578 -25.58 24.03 -17.00
N LEU A 579 -26.72 24.71 -17.24
CA LEU A 579 -26.99 25.42 -18.50
C LEU A 579 -26.03 26.60 -18.70
N SER A 580 -25.71 27.33 -17.65
CA SER A 580 -24.73 28.42 -17.72
C SER A 580 -23.34 27.90 -18.11
N ILE A 581 -22.92 26.79 -17.54
CA ILE A 581 -21.64 26.15 -17.90
C ILE A 581 -21.67 25.61 -19.32
N TYR A 582 -22.77 24.96 -19.72
CA TYR A 582 -22.95 24.42 -21.07
C TYR A 582 -22.90 25.51 -22.14
N ASN A 583 -23.52 26.68 -21.87
CA ASN A 583 -23.62 27.81 -22.81
C ASN A 583 -22.41 28.77 -22.72
N GLN A 584 -21.49 28.54 -21.79
CA GLN A 584 -20.29 29.37 -21.60
C GLN A 584 -19.40 29.32 -22.84
N VAL A 585 -18.95 30.49 -23.28
CA VAL A 585 -17.92 30.59 -24.33
C VAL A 585 -16.56 30.45 -23.66
N TRP A 586 -15.97 29.30 -23.83
CA TRP A 586 -14.66 29.00 -23.25
C TRP A 586 -13.52 29.67 -24.05
N SER A 587 -12.48 30.10 -23.36
CA SER A 587 -11.37 30.85 -23.97
C SER A 587 -10.49 30.00 -24.93
N CYS A 588 -10.73 28.71 -25.02
CA CYS A 588 -10.04 27.80 -25.94
C CYS A 588 -10.92 27.57 -27.18
N LYS A 589 -10.50 28.08 -28.34
CA LYS A 589 -11.33 28.10 -29.58
C LYS A 589 -11.74 26.72 -30.12
N ASP A 590 -10.99 25.67 -29.74
CA ASP A 590 -11.23 24.30 -30.23
C ASP A 590 -11.92 23.41 -29.16
N LEU A 591 -12.28 23.97 -28.01
CA LEU A 591 -12.93 23.24 -26.94
C LEU A 591 -14.46 23.20 -27.20
N ALA A 592 -14.97 22.06 -27.65
CA ALA A 592 -16.40 21.83 -27.78
C ALA A 592 -17.01 21.64 -26.38
N GLY A 593 -17.85 22.55 -25.97
CA GLY A 593 -18.72 22.60 -24.79
C GLY A 593 -18.32 21.78 -23.55
N VAL A 594 -17.84 22.45 -22.51
CA VAL A 594 -17.66 21.82 -21.19
C VAL A 594 -19.05 21.55 -20.61
N THR A 595 -19.25 20.36 -20.06
CA THR A 595 -20.49 19.97 -19.38
C THR A 595 -20.20 19.52 -17.95
N VAL A 596 -21.23 19.53 -17.14
CA VAL A 596 -21.14 19.07 -15.75
C VAL A 596 -22.30 18.13 -15.43
N SER A 597 -22.01 17.15 -14.60
CA SER A 597 -23.00 16.28 -13.99
C SER A 597 -23.20 16.71 -12.55
N ILE A 598 -24.45 16.89 -12.14
CA ILE A 598 -24.79 17.40 -10.81
C ILE A 598 -25.72 16.42 -10.10
N GLY A 599 -25.35 16.04 -8.88
CA GLY A 599 -26.21 15.28 -7.98
C GLY A 599 -26.70 16.16 -6.83
N ILE A 600 -27.96 16.05 -6.50
CA ILE A 600 -28.59 16.80 -5.42
C ILE A 600 -28.94 15.88 -4.27
N SER A 601 -28.70 16.34 -3.06
CA SER A 601 -29.23 15.75 -1.84
C SER A 601 -29.81 16.85 -0.96
N SER A 602 -30.97 16.58 -0.37
CA SER A 602 -31.67 17.55 0.46
C SER A 602 -32.05 16.94 1.80
N ASN A 603 -31.99 17.76 2.83
CA ASN A 603 -32.54 17.45 4.14
C ASN A 603 -34.02 17.85 4.16
N GLN A 604 -34.91 16.89 4.39
CA GLN A 604 -36.32 17.17 4.64
C GLN A 604 -36.53 17.56 6.10
N ARG A 605 -37.62 18.31 6.40
CA ARG A 605 -37.88 18.87 7.75
C ARG A 605 -37.88 17.85 8.89
N GLU A 606 -38.10 16.57 8.60
CA GLU A 606 -38.15 15.47 9.56
C GLU A 606 -36.98 14.47 9.38
N SER A 607 -36.01 14.78 8.52
CA SER A 607 -34.91 13.87 8.20
C SER A 607 -33.76 14.01 9.19
N ASP A 608 -33.30 12.88 9.73
CA ASP A 608 -32.16 12.83 10.66
C ASP A 608 -30.80 12.57 9.98
N LYS A 609 -30.71 12.83 8.66
CA LYS A 609 -29.48 12.65 7.91
C LYS A 609 -28.33 13.48 8.50
N SER A 610 -27.14 12.87 8.58
CA SER A 610 -25.89 13.60 8.87
C SER A 610 -25.40 14.33 7.62
N PHE A 611 -24.53 15.31 7.80
CA PHE A 611 -23.92 16.03 6.68
C PHE A 611 -23.13 15.07 5.76
N ALA A 612 -22.40 14.11 6.35
CA ALA A 612 -21.69 13.07 5.61
C ALA A 612 -22.65 12.20 4.76
N GLN A 613 -23.86 11.93 5.26
CA GLN A 613 -24.87 11.19 4.52
C GLN A 613 -25.41 12.00 3.33
N LEU A 614 -25.62 13.31 3.51
CA LEU A 614 -26.05 14.19 2.41
C LEU A 614 -24.99 14.27 1.31
N ILE A 615 -23.71 14.36 1.68
CA ILE A 615 -22.62 14.30 0.69
C ILE A 615 -22.66 12.99 -0.07
N LYS A 616 -22.78 11.85 0.63
CA LYS A 616 -22.84 10.54 0.00
C LYS A 616 -24.04 10.38 -0.95
N ASP A 617 -25.20 10.86 -0.55
CA ASP A 617 -26.41 10.80 -1.37
C ASP A 617 -26.26 11.68 -2.62
N ALA A 618 -25.69 12.88 -2.49
CA ALA A 618 -25.41 13.76 -3.62
C ALA A 618 -24.36 13.15 -4.58
N ASP A 619 -23.33 12.50 -4.06
CA ASP A 619 -22.33 11.80 -4.85
C ASP A 619 -22.94 10.64 -5.65
N ILE A 620 -23.77 9.82 -5.01
CA ILE A 620 -24.54 8.76 -5.69
C ILE A 620 -25.39 9.34 -6.83
N ASN A 621 -26.09 10.44 -6.58
CA ASN A 621 -26.94 11.10 -7.56
C ASN A 621 -26.11 11.72 -8.70
N MET A 622 -24.99 12.35 -8.42
CA MET A 622 -24.05 12.84 -9.42
C MET A 622 -23.53 11.69 -10.31
N TYR A 623 -23.21 10.55 -9.69
CA TYR A 623 -22.79 9.36 -10.42
C TYR A 623 -23.90 8.80 -11.33
N GLN A 624 -25.17 8.85 -10.89
CA GLN A 624 -26.32 8.51 -11.75
C GLN A 624 -26.46 9.49 -12.91
N ALA A 625 -26.26 10.79 -12.67
CA ALA A 625 -26.22 11.78 -13.73
C ALA A 625 -25.17 11.44 -14.80
N LYS A 626 -23.98 11.03 -14.38
CA LYS A 626 -22.91 10.58 -15.28
C LYS A 626 -23.29 9.32 -16.06
N LYS A 627 -23.87 8.31 -15.41
CA LYS A 627 -24.32 7.06 -16.04
C LYS A 627 -25.42 7.26 -17.08
N LEU A 628 -26.33 8.15 -16.81
CA LEU A 628 -27.47 8.42 -17.68
C LEU A 628 -27.13 9.26 -18.92
N GLY A 629 -25.84 9.58 -19.13
CA GLY A 629 -25.37 10.26 -20.35
C GLY A 629 -24.77 11.62 -20.09
N LYS A 630 -24.40 11.93 -18.85
CA LYS A 630 -23.74 13.19 -18.45
C LYS A 630 -24.58 14.45 -18.74
N ASN A 631 -24.00 15.63 -18.50
CA ASN A 631 -24.62 16.92 -18.75
C ASN A 631 -26.08 17.00 -18.24
N ARG A 632 -26.27 16.63 -16.97
CA ARG A 632 -27.59 16.62 -16.34
C ARG A 632 -27.55 16.75 -14.84
N VAL A 633 -28.70 17.09 -14.30
CA VAL A 633 -28.95 17.05 -12.86
C VAL A 633 -29.71 15.78 -12.51
N TYR A 634 -29.37 15.17 -11.39
CA TYR A 634 -30.07 14.01 -10.81
C TYR A 634 -30.25 14.21 -9.30
N PHE A 635 -31.45 13.80 -8.77
CA PHE A 635 -31.81 13.99 -7.37
C PHE A 635 -32.77 12.91 -6.87
#